data_ce9c0d2541ec24c3c94a1e685f466f00
#
_entry.id   ce9c0d2541ec24c3c94a1e685f466f00
#
_cell.length_a   1.000
_cell.length_b   1.000
_cell.length_c   1.000
_cell.angle_alpha   90.00
_cell.angle_beta   90.00
_cell.angle_gamma   90.00
#
_symmetry.space_group_name_H-M   'P 1'
#
loop_
_entity.id
_entity.type
_entity.pdbx_description
1 polymer ?
#
loop_
_entity_poly.entity_id
_entity_poly.type
_entity_poly.pdbx_seq_one_letter_code
_entity_poly.pdbx_strand_id
1 'polypeptide(L)'
;MSLRDRKFFQIGVNEYVPAMQYGAAPIHGAPARFDLGIPATAAAAAIATGISAQGALNVITYLTTPVVVDGTYGRSLTYTPSGVPGTNNLTDIIGYDYLGQPMFERITGASAASALIAGLKAFKFVVGTRLILAASNAITFTIGTGLVLGLPYKGKIFGAKEGATELTFAQINTATVAPVLTDPATGLTGEPRGMYTPLTPPNGVLQYELAMNGDNSVNASNNGGMYGIRHATF
;
A
#
# COMPACT_ATOMS: atom_id res chain seq x y z
N MET A 1 -10.48 -18.55 -32.59
CA MET A 1 -10.65 -17.63 -31.45
C MET A 1 -10.68 -16.22 -32.01
N SER A 2 -11.79 -15.51 -31.89
CA SER A 2 -11.91 -14.18 -32.50
C SER A 2 -11.15 -13.14 -31.67
N LEU A 3 -10.83 -11.98 -32.29
CA LEU A 3 -10.18 -10.87 -31.57
C LEU A 3 -11.04 -10.36 -30.40
N ARG A 4 -12.34 -10.60 -30.43
CA ARG A 4 -13.27 -10.29 -29.33
C ARG A 4 -12.96 -11.10 -28.07
N ASP A 5 -12.56 -12.33 -28.23
CA ASP A 5 -12.28 -13.20 -27.12
C ASP A 5 -10.99 -12.80 -26.38
N ARG A 6 -10.19 -11.95 -27.03
CA ARG A 6 -8.93 -11.43 -26.45
C ARG A 6 -9.12 -10.17 -25.61
N LYS A 7 -10.21 -9.45 -25.73
CA LYS A 7 -10.55 -8.35 -24.81
C LYS A 7 -10.56 -8.80 -23.37
N PHE A 8 -10.96 -10.00 -23.17
CA PHE A 8 -10.93 -10.71 -21.94
C PHE A 8 -9.58 -10.66 -21.25
N PHE A 9 -8.51 -10.85 -22.00
CA PHE A 9 -7.15 -10.86 -21.46
C PHE A 9 -6.61 -9.48 -21.14
N GLN A 10 -7.22 -8.43 -21.67
CA GLN A 10 -6.74 -7.07 -21.44
C GLN A 10 -7.21 -6.47 -20.13
N ILE A 11 -8.28 -7.01 -19.59
CA ILE A 11 -8.95 -6.28 -18.54
C ILE A 11 -8.91 -7.04 -17.23
N GLY A 12 -8.45 -8.28 -17.20
CA GLY A 12 -8.58 -9.09 -16.00
C GLY A 12 -10.02 -9.09 -15.50
N VAL A 13 -10.98 -9.03 -16.42
CA VAL A 13 -12.20 -8.35 -16.17
C VAL A 13 -13.26 -9.29 -15.78
N ASN A 14 -13.91 -8.86 -14.79
CA ASN A 14 -15.17 -9.35 -14.31
C ASN A 14 -16.24 -9.55 -15.41
N GLU A 15 -16.14 -8.88 -16.55
CA GLU A 15 -17.10 -9.07 -17.64
C GLU A 15 -17.18 -10.50 -18.17
N TYR A 16 -16.08 -11.22 -18.12
CA TYR A 16 -16.05 -12.62 -18.57
C TYR A 16 -16.15 -13.63 -17.43
N VAL A 17 -15.97 -13.12 -16.24
CA VAL A 17 -16.05 -13.92 -15.03
C VAL A 17 -17.41 -14.62 -14.91
N PRO A 18 -18.56 -13.99 -15.17
CA PRO A 18 -19.86 -14.67 -15.09
C PRO A 18 -19.98 -15.87 -16.02
N ALA A 19 -19.39 -15.81 -17.20
CA ALA A 19 -19.41 -16.93 -18.13
C ALA A 19 -18.48 -18.08 -17.72
N MET A 20 -17.50 -17.79 -16.88
CA MET A 20 -16.50 -18.73 -16.39
C MET A 20 -16.79 -19.25 -14.98
N GLN A 21 -17.76 -18.66 -14.30
CA GLN A 21 -18.11 -18.98 -12.91
C GLN A 21 -18.95 -20.25 -12.73
N TYR A 22 -18.97 -21.12 -13.71
CA TYR A 22 -19.65 -22.41 -13.56
C TYR A 22 -18.76 -23.38 -12.79
N GLY A 23 -18.80 -23.28 -11.49
CA GLY A 23 -18.08 -24.14 -10.57
C GLY A 23 -17.42 -23.36 -9.43
N ALA A 24 -17.11 -24.04 -8.36
CA ALA A 24 -16.50 -23.46 -7.15
C ALA A 24 -15.01 -23.12 -7.32
N ALA A 25 -14.46 -23.09 -8.52
CA ALA A 25 -13.05 -22.75 -8.74
C ALA A 25 -12.87 -21.23 -8.74
N PRO A 26 -11.86 -20.69 -8.05
CA PRO A 26 -11.53 -19.29 -8.10
C PRO A 26 -11.13 -18.91 -9.53
N ILE A 27 -11.70 -17.83 -10.03
CA ILE A 27 -11.39 -17.33 -11.36
C ILE A 27 -10.17 -16.45 -11.25
N HIS A 28 -9.10 -16.88 -11.86
CA HIS A 28 -7.91 -16.08 -12.01
C HIS A 28 -8.02 -15.24 -13.28
N GLY A 29 -7.83 -13.94 -13.16
CA GLY A 29 -7.67 -13.07 -14.33
C GLY A 29 -6.49 -13.53 -15.19
N ALA A 30 -6.52 -13.15 -16.47
CA ALA A 30 -5.39 -13.43 -17.35
C ALA A 30 -4.11 -12.78 -16.84
N PRO A 31 -2.95 -13.39 -17.09
CA PRO A 31 -1.67 -12.78 -16.79
C PRO A 31 -1.54 -11.42 -17.48
N ALA A 32 -1.20 -10.40 -16.74
CA ALA A 32 -0.92 -9.07 -17.26
C ALA A 32 0.39 -8.51 -16.68
N ARG A 33 1.01 -7.60 -17.44
CA ARG A 33 2.20 -6.88 -16.98
C ARG A 33 1.78 -5.53 -16.42
N PHE A 34 2.38 -5.17 -15.30
CA PHE A 34 2.12 -3.93 -14.61
C PHE A 34 3.43 -3.20 -14.36
N ASP A 35 3.43 -1.93 -14.69
CA ASP A 35 4.52 -1.02 -14.40
C ASP A 35 4.24 -0.32 -13.07
N LEU A 36 5.09 -0.56 -12.10
CA LEU A 36 5.04 0.09 -10.78
C LEU A 36 5.71 1.48 -10.80
N GLY A 37 6.31 1.85 -11.93
CA GLY A 37 6.97 3.14 -12.12
C GLY A 37 8.46 3.12 -11.78
N ILE A 38 9.01 4.32 -11.69
CA ILE A 38 10.39 4.61 -11.33
C ILE A 38 10.39 5.42 -10.02
N PRO A 39 10.08 4.80 -8.89
CA PRO A 39 9.95 5.53 -7.65
C PRO A 39 11.32 6.04 -7.17
N ALA A 40 11.32 7.24 -6.61
CA ALA A 40 12.51 7.87 -6.05
C ALA A 40 13.07 7.09 -4.85
N THR A 41 14.27 7.39 -4.45
CA THR A 41 14.84 6.88 -3.20
C THR A 41 13.90 7.19 -2.03
N ALA A 42 13.74 6.22 -1.12
CA ALA A 42 12.95 6.44 0.09
C ALA A 42 13.53 7.59 0.92
N ALA A 43 12.68 8.49 1.35
CA ALA A 43 13.09 9.67 2.11
C ALA A 43 12.18 9.90 3.31
N ALA A 44 12.77 9.97 4.50
CA ALA A 44 12.08 10.06 5.78
C ALA A 44 11.20 11.31 5.97
N ALA A 45 11.42 12.34 5.16
CA ALA A 45 10.72 13.63 5.26
C ALA A 45 10.05 14.06 3.94
N ALA A 46 9.80 13.11 3.03
CA ALA A 46 9.29 13.42 1.69
C ALA A 46 7.84 13.92 1.66
N ILE A 47 7.06 13.63 2.68
CA ILE A 47 5.61 13.92 2.73
C ILE A 47 5.33 15.11 3.66
N ALA A 48 5.77 15.05 4.89
CA ALA A 48 5.54 16.10 5.88
C ALA A 48 6.60 16.11 6.97
N THR A 49 6.86 17.29 7.53
CA THR A 49 7.85 17.49 8.60
C THR A 49 7.24 18.30 9.75
N GLY A 50 7.83 18.16 10.93
CA GLY A 50 7.49 18.99 12.08
C GLY A 50 6.07 18.81 12.62
N ILE A 51 5.44 17.66 12.36
CA ILE A 51 4.09 17.37 12.86
C ILE A 51 4.18 17.12 14.35
N SER A 52 3.42 17.87 15.16
CA SER A 52 3.42 17.70 16.60
C SER A 52 2.87 16.35 17.03
N ALA A 53 3.56 15.67 17.91
CA ALA A 53 3.06 14.48 18.60
C ALA A 53 2.22 14.83 19.84
N GLN A 54 1.95 16.11 20.08
CA GLN A 54 1.08 16.62 21.10
C GLN A 54 0.05 17.56 20.49
N GLY A 55 -1.13 17.63 21.08
CA GLY A 55 -2.20 18.50 20.57
C GLY A 55 -3.58 17.94 20.83
N ALA A 56 -4.57 18.49 20.12
CA ALA A 56 -5.95 18.04 20.22
C ALA A 56 -6.09 16.61 19.66
N LEU A 57 -6.70 15.73 20.46
CA LEU A 57 -6.94 14.35 20.06
C LEU A 57 -8.16 14.24 19.14
N ASN A 58 -8.13 13.25 18.25
CA ASN A 58 -9.23 12.92 17.34
C ASN A 58 -9.61 14.04 16.35
N VAL A 59 -8.75 15.04 16.18
CA VAL A 59 -8.93 16.12 15.20
C VAL A 59 -8.01 15.86 14.02
N ILE A 60 -8.56 15.96 12.79
CA ILE A 60 -7.78 15.85 11.58
C ILE A 60 -7.04 17.17 11.34
N THR A 61 -5.73 17.10 11.26
CA THR A 61 -4.88 18.20 10.81
C THR A 61 -4.52 17.95 9.35
N TYR A 62 -5.07 18.77 8.47
CA TYR A 62 -4.79 18.65 7.04
C TYR A 62 -3.44 19.24 6.70
N LEU A 63 -2.77 18.63 5.73
CA LEU A 63 -1.62 19.24 5.08
C LEU A 63 -2.09 20.44 4.25
N THR A 64 -1.27 21.46 4.14
CA THR A 64 -1.56 22.66 3.33
C THR A 64 -1.88 22.29 1.88
N THR A 65 -1.21 21.28 1.37
CA THR A 65 -1.46 20.69 0.04
C THR A 65 -1.39 19.17 0.16
N PRO A 66 -2.36 18.45 -0.39
CA PRO A 66 -2.26 17.00 -0.49
C PRO A 66 -0.98 16.60 -1.23
N VAL A 67 -0.28 15.61 -0.72
CA VAL A 67 0.98 15.14 -1.29
C VAL A 67 0.74 13.88 -2.10
N VAL A 68 1.16 13.89 -3.36
CA VAL A 68 1.17 12.71 -4.22
C VAL A 68 2.36 11.85 -3.85
N VAL A 69 2.10 10.60 -3.49
CA VAL A 69 3.13 9.61 -3.22
C VAL A 69 3.54 8.96 -4.55
N ASP A 70 4.84 8.84 -4.77
CA ASP A 70 5.39 8.24 -5.99
C ASP A 70 5.11 6.72 -6.07
N GLY A 71 5.40 6.13 -7.24
CA GLY A 71 4.95 4.78 -7.59
C GLY A 71 3.55 4.80 -8.21
N THR A 72 3.35 3.95 -9.22
CA THR A 72 2.11 3.94 -10.01
C THR A 72 0.88 3.65 -9.14
N TYR A 73 0.98 2.67 -8.27
CA TYR A 73 -0.13 2.21 -7.40
C TYR A 73 0.04 2.65 -5.95
N GLY A 74 0.87 3.67 -5.71
CA GLY A 74 1.20 4.14 -4.37
C GLY A 74 2.36 3.37 -3.73
N ARG A 75 2.68 3.74 -2.51
CA ARG A 75 3.87 3.29 -1.80
C ARG A 75 3.64 3.32 -0.30
N SER A 76 4.34 2.46 0.44
CA SER A 76 4.34 2.53 1.90
C SER A 76 4.92 3.85 2.40
N LEU A 77 4.48 4.27 3.57
CA LEU A 77 4.98 5.45 4.24
C LEU A 77 5.97 5.08 5.34
N THR A 78 6.71 6.06 5.79
CA THR A 78 7.54 5.96 7.00
C THR A 78 7.16 7.04 7.99
N TYR A 79 7.27 6.73 9.25
CA TYR A 79 7.06 7.63 10.37
C TYR A 79 8.36 7.70 11.18
N THR A 80 8.91 8.89 11.37
CA THR A 80 10.15 9.09 12.10
C THR A 80 9.97 10.16 13.16
N PRO A 81 9.95 9.81 14.45
CA PRO A 81 9.91 10.79 15.54
C PRO A 81 11.25 11.51 15.68
N SER A 82 11.19 12.79 16.06
CA SER A 82 12.40 13.61 16.30
C SER A 82 13.11 13.29 17.62
N GLY A 83 12.48 12.54 18.49
CA GLY A 83 12.99 12.15 19.78
C GLY A 83 12.21 10.99 20.38
N VAL A 84 12.48 10.66 21.62
CA VAL A 84 11.78 9.62 22.36
C VAL A 84 10.39 10.13 22.77
N PRO A 85 9.30 9.48 22.35
CA PRO A 85 7.93 9.90 22.70
C PRO A 85 7.62 9.87 24.21
N GLY A 86 8.32 9.08 24.97
CA GLY A 86 8.08 8.87 26.42
C GLY A 86 6.96 7.87 26.69
N THR A 87 5.84 8.01 26.03
CA THR A 87 4.75 7.02 25.99
C THR A 87 4.48 6.65 24.53
N ASN A 88 3.84 5.51 24.32
CA ASN A 88 3.36 5.16 22.98
C ASN A 88 2.37 6.23 22.52
N ASN A 89 2.71 6.91 21.45
CA ASN A 89 1.76 7.78 20.77
C ASN A 89 1.08 7.02 19.64
N LEU A 90 -0.16 7.37 19.34
CA LEU A 90 -0.91 6.81 18.23
C LEU A 90 -1.29 7.95 17.29
N THR A 91 -0.87 7.82 16.04
CA THR A 91 -1.17 8.80 15.01
C THR A 91 -1.71 8.09 13.77
N ASP A 92 -2.84 8.53 13.28
CA ASP A 92 -3.38 8.10 12.00
C ASP A 92 -2.82 9.00 10.90
N ILE A 93 -2.26 8.40 9.86
CA ILE A 93 -1.94 9.05 8.60
C ILE A 93 -3.15 8.83 7.69
N ILE A 94 -3.68 9.90 7.13
CA ILE A 94 -4.94 9.92 6.37
C ILE A 94 -4.66 10.24 4.92
N GLY A 95 -5.28 9.50 4.01
CA GLY A 95 -5.09 9.70 2.59
C GLY A 95 -6.00 8.86 1.73
N TYR A 96 -5.53 8.60 0.53
CA TYR A 96 -6.26 7.82 -0.48
C TYR A 96 -5.33 6.83 -1.15
N ASP A 97 -5.89 5.70 -1.55
CA ASP A 97 -5.23 4.76 -2.43
C ASP A 97 -5.23 5.26 -3.89
N TYR A 98 -4.66 4.47 -4.81
CA TYR A 98 -4.60 4.82 -6.22
C TYR A 98 -5.97 4.78 -6.92
N LEU A 99 -6.98 4.13 -6.34
CA LEU A 99 -8.37 4.12 -6.81
C LEU A 99 -9.18 5.30 -6.27
N GLY A 100 -8.58 6.13 -5.42
CA GLY A 100 -9.26 7.24 -4.74
C GLY A 100 -10.12 6.80 -3.56
N GLN A 101 -9.95 5.58 -3.05
CA GLN A 101 -10.65 5.14 -1.85
C GLN A 101 -10.00 5.78 -0.62
N PRO A 102 -10.78 6.35 0.31
CA PRO A 102 -10.25 6.89 1.55
C PRO A 102 -9.64 5.78 2.40
N MET A 103 -8.48 6.06 2.95
CA MET A 103 -7.75 5.12 3.80
C MET A 103 -7.00 5.84 4.91
N PHE A 104 -6.76 5.13 5.99
CA PHE A 104 -5.84 5.58 7.02
C PHE A 104 -4.96 4.43 7.52
N GLU A 105 -3.83 4.79 8.05
CA GLU A 105 -2.92 3.89 8.73
C GLU A 105 -2.59 4.42 10.10
N ARG A 106 -2.74 3.59 11.12
CA ARG A 106 -2.40 3.94 12.50
C ARG A 106 -0.99 3.52 12.81
N ILE A 107 -0.16 4.50 13.10
CA ILE A 107 1.20 4.29 13.52
C ILE A 107 1.28 4.38 15.03
N THR A 108 1.94 3.41 15.64
CA THR A 108 2.28 3.42 17.07
C THR A 108 3.74 3.83 17.20
N GLY A 109 3.99 5.01 17.73
CA GLY A 109 5.34 5.47 18.03
C GLY A 109 5.92 4.68 19.22
N ALA A 110 7.15 4.20 19.06
CA ALA A 110 7.83 3.49 20.14
C ALA A 110 8.11 4.40 21.34
N SER A 111 7.83 3.94 22.56
CA SER A 111 8.05 4.73 23.78
C SER A 111 9.53 5.00 24.10
N ALA A 112 10.43 4.17 23.61
CA ALA A 112 11.83 4.15 24.07
C ALA A 112 12.88 4.58 23.04
N ALA A 113 12.52 4.83 21.77
CA ALA A 113 13.51 5.16 20.73
C ALA A 113 12.95 6.06 19.62
N SER A 114 13.79 6.91 19.07
CA SER A 114 13.55 7.66 17.81
C SER A 114 13.73 6.75 16.60
N ALA A 115 13.01 5.65 16.53
CA ALA A 115 13.16 4.68 15.45
C ALA A 115 12.20 4.98 14.30
N LEU A 116 12.68 4.83 13.07
CA LEU A 116 11.84 4.84 11.88
C LEU A 116 10.87 3.65 11.94
N ILE A 117 9.60 3.93 11.74
CA ILE A 117 8.53 2.92 11.66
C ILE A 117 8.07 2.87 10.22
N ALA A 118 8.08 1.67 9.64
CA ALA A 118 7.59 1.44 8.29
C ALA A 118 6.09 1.17 8.30
N GLY A 119 5.38 1.81 7.39
CA GLY A 119 3.96 1.60 7.18
C GLY A 119 3.64 0.30 6.46
N LEU A 120 2.41 -0.14 6.60
CA LEU A 120 1.87 -1.41 6.10
C LEU A 120 0.91 -1.22 4.92
N LYS A 121 0.64 0.01 4.50
CA LYS A 121 -0.31 0.34 3.42
C LYS A 121 0.33 1.19 2.33
N ALA A 122 -0.18 1.03 1.11
CA ALA A 122 0.29 1.78 -0.04
C ALA A 122 -0.59 3.02 -0.29
N PHE A 123 -0.12 4.17 0.13
CA PHE A 123 -0.77 5.46 -0.13
C PHE A 123 -0.42 5.98 -1.52
N LYS A 124 -1.42 6.52 -2.22
CA LYS A 124 -1.22 7.33 -3.42
C LYS A 124 -1.29 8.81 -3.14
N PHE A 125 -2.11 9.20 -2.16
CA PHE A 125 -2.22 10.57 -1.70
C PHE A 125 -2.23 10.61 -0.19
N VAL A 126 -1.49 11.54 0.39
CA VAL A 126 -1.57 11.87 1.83
C VAL A 126 -2.17 13.24 1.98
N VAL A 127 -3.20 13.36 2.80
CA VAL A 127 -3.94 14.61 2.99
C VAL A 127 -3.85 15.18 4.39
N GLY A 128 -3.49 14.38 5.38
CA GLY A 128 -3.41 14.85 6.76
C GLY A 128 -3.06 13.77 7.76
N THR A 129 -3.12 14.15 9.01
CA THR A 129 -2.90 13.30 10.17
C THR A 129 -3.95 13.51 11.22
N ARG A 130 -4.15 12.54 12.08
CA ARG A 130 -5.03 12.65 13.25
C ARG A 130 -4.33 12.03 14.45
N LEU A 131 -4.14 12.81 15.48
CA LEU A 131 -3.55 12.33 16.73
C LEU A 131 -4.62 11.60 17.55
N ILE A 132 -4.36 10.36 17.89
CA ILE A 132 -5.26 9.50 18.68
C ILE A 132 -4.81 9.41 20.12
N LEU A 133 -3.50 9.32 20.34
CA LEU A 133 -2.87 9.32 21.65
C LEU A 133 -1.59 10.16 21.59
N ALA A 134 -1.52 11.18 22.42
CA ALA A 134 -0.36 12.07 22.46
C ALA A 134 0.85 11.40 23.11
N ALA A 135 2.03 11.77 22.64
CA ALA A 135 3.28 11.49 23.33
C ALA A 135 3.32 12.24 24.67
N SER A 136 4.01 11.69 25.68
CA SER A 136 4.24 12.43 26.93
C SER A 136 5.32 13.49 26.77
N ASN A 137 6.24 13.29 25.86
CA ASN A 137 7.30 14.26 25.55
C ASN A 137 6.90 15.16 24.37
N ALA A 138 7.32 16.43 24.42
CA ALA A 138 7.11 17.39 23.34
C ALA A 138 8.06 17.09 22.18
N ILE A 139 7.66 16.20 21.31
CA ILE A 139 8.37 15.83 20.09
C ILE A 139 7.53 16.15 18.86
N THR A 140 8.21 16.18 17.71
CA THR A 140 7.57 16.18 16.40
C THR A 140 7.87 14.87 15.68
N PHE A 141 7.18 14.64 14.57
CA PHE A 141 7.52 13.55 13.67
C PHE A 141 7.51 13.99 12.22
N THR A 142 8.14 13.20 11.39
CA THR A 142 8.13 13.36 9.95
C THR A 142 7.42 12.16 9.32
N ILE A 143 6.77 12.39 8.19
CA ILE A 143 6.21 11.36 7.33
C ILE A 143 7.02 11.34 6.05
N GLY A 144 7.51 10.19 5.70
CA GLY A 144 8.28 9.98 4.49
C GLY A 144 7.75 8.83 3.64
N THR A 145 8.50 8.51 2.59
CA THR A 145 8.23 7.38 1.71
C THR A 145 9.02 6.15 2.15
N GLY A 146 8.38 5.00 2.14
CA GLY A 146 8.98 3.70 2.44
C GLY A 146 9.55 3.01 1.19
N LEU A 147 9.95 1.76 1.32
CA LEU A 147 10.53 0.97 0.23
C LEU A 147 9.50 0.14 -0.54
N VAL A 148 8.36 -0.15 0.07
CA VAL A 148 7.40 -1.13 -0.42
C VAL A 148 6.40 -0.47 -1.36
N LEU A 149 6.17 -1.07 -2.52
CA LEU A 149 5.31 -0.55 -3.59
C LEU A 149 3.93 -1.18 -3.55
N GLY A 150 2.89 -0.41 -3.82
CA GLY A 150 1.52 -0.88 -3.95
C GLY A 150 1.31 -1.75 -5.18
N LEU A 151 0.34 -2.65 -5.09
CA LEU A 151 -0.10 -3.47 -6.22
C LEU A 151 -1.39 -2.93 -6.83
N PRO A 152 -1.62 -3.18 -8.14
CA PRO A 152 -2.85 -2.74 -8.81
C PRO A 152 -4.09 -3.44 -8.26
N TYR A 153 -3.95 -4.72 -7.91
CA TYR A 153 -5.03 -5.55 -7.39
C TYR A 153 -4.48 -6.74 -6.60
N LYS A 154 -5.35 -7.43 -5.88
CA LYS A 154 -5.03 -8.68 -5.20
C LYS A 154 -4.74 -9.77 -6.23
N GLY A 155 -3.57 -10.36 -6.15
CA GLY A 155 -3.18 -11.38 -7.12
C GLY A 155 -1.86 -12.06 -6.80
N LYS A 156 -1.53 -13.04 -7.63
CA LYS A 156 -0.26 -13.75 -7.54
C LYS A 156 0.74 -13.17 -8.52
N ILE A 157 1.90 -12.78 -8.02
CA ILE A 157 3.04 -12.38 -8.83
C ILE A 157 3.76 -13.64 -9.28
N PHE A 158 4.02 -13.76 -10.57
CA PHE A 158 4.76 -14.90 -11.15
C PHE A 158 5.95 -14.46 -12.01
N GLY A 159 6.11 -13.16 -12.24
CA GLY A 159 7.28 -12.56 -12.86
C GLY A 159 7.52 -11.17 -12.27
N ALA A 160 8.77 -10.81 -12.10
CA ALA A 160 9.17 -9.47 -11.65
C ALA A 160 10.47 -9.09 -12.33
N LYS A 161 10.60 -7.80 -12.64
CA LYS A 161 11.78 -7.21 -13.22
C LYS A 161 12.11 -5.91 -12.52
N GLU A 162 13.36 -5.76 -12.12
CA GLU A 162 13.89 -4.56 -11.48
C GLU A 162 15.00 -3.98 -12.38
N GLY A 163 14.65 -2.90 -13.08
CA GLY A 163 15.51 -2.38 -14.15
C GLY A 163 15.72 -3.41 -15.27
N ALA A 164 16.94 -3.83 -15.50
CA ALA A 164 17.28 -4.87 -16.48
C ALA A 164 17.25 -6.30 -15.92
N THR A 165 17.11 -6.48 -14.60
CA THR A 165 17.23 -7.77 -13.92
C THR A 165 15.88 -8.44 -13.76
N GLU A 166 15.74 -9.66 -14.28
CA GLU A 166 14.59 -10.52 -14.01
C GLU A 166 14.83 -11.30 -12.71
N LEU A 167 13.80 -11.36 -11.86
CA LEU A 167 13.88 -12.07 -10.60
C LEU A 167 13.50 -13.54 -10.75
N THR A 168 14.17 -14.39 -9.99
CA THR A 168 13.80 -15.79 -9.83
C THR A 168 12.50 -15.94 -9.03
N PHE A 169 11.83 -17.08 -9.16
CA PHE A 169 10.60 -17.36 -8.45
C PHE A 169 10.77 -17.30 -6.91
N ALA A 170 11.91 -17.74 -6.38
CA ALA A 170 12.22 -17.66 -4.97
C ALA A 170 12.34 -16.20 -4.49
N GLN A 171 12.97 -15.34 -5.28
CA GLN A 171 13.10 -13.92 -5.00
C GLN A 171 11.73 -13.21 -5.03
N ILE A 172 10.88 -13.55 -6.01
CA ILE A 172 9.51 -13.02 -6.11
C ILE A 172 8.69 -13.38 -4.87
N ASN A 173 8.77 -14.62 -4.39
CA ASN A 173 8.06 -15.04 -3.18
C ASN A 173 8.52 -14.25 -1.94
N THR A 174 9.81 -13.96 -1.84
CA THR A 174 10.35 -13.13 -0.73
C THR A 174 9.91 -11.67 -0.85
N ALA A 175 9.84 -11.14 -2.07
CA ALA A 175 9.47 -9.76 -2.35
C ALA A 175 7.95 -9.50 -2.21
N THR A 176 7.14 -10.55 -2.25
CA THR A 176 5.67 -10.41 -2.20
C THR A 176 5.19 -10.26 -0.76
N VAL A 177 4.49 -9.17 -0.48
CA VAL A 177 3.76 -8.95 0.77
C VAL A 177 2.31 -9.35 0.56
N ALA A 178 1.86 -10.34 1.33
CA ALA A 178 0.53 -10.91 1.18
C ALA A 178 -0.59 -9.88 1.44
N PRO A 179 -1.73 -9.98 0.74
CA PRO A 179 -2.88 -9.13 1.00
C PRO A 179 -3.51 -9.44 2.35
N VAL A 180 -4.10 -8.42 2.96
CA VAL A 180 -4.89 -8.58 4.19
C VAL A 180 -6.29 -9.05 3.86
N LEU A 181 -6.83 -9.96 4.67
CA LEU A 181 -8.16 -10.54 4.44
C LEU A 181 -9.24 -10.03 5.42
N THR A 182 -8.88 -9.14 6.33
CA THR A 182 -9.83 -8.52 7.26
C THR A 182 -10.64 -7.45 6.55
N ASP A 183 -11.95 -7.59 6.47
CA ASP A 183 -12.87 -6.67 5.79
C ASP A 183 -13.78 -5.94 6.80
N PRO A 184 -13.76 -4.62 6.81
CA PRO A 184 -12.81 -3.72 6.14
C PRO A 184 -11.42 -3.76 6.77
N ALA A 185 -10.41 -3.46 5.97
CA ALA A 185 -9.05 -3.29 6.47
C ALA A 185 -8.98 -2.08 7.40
N THR A 186 -8.55 -2.28 8.63
CA THR A 186 -8.45 -1.22 9.63
C THR A 186 -7.16 -0.43 9.51
N GLY A 187 -7.00 0.63 10.31
CA GLY A 187 -5.75 1.38 10.37
C GLY A 187 -4.54 0.57 10.86
N LEU A 188 -4.77 -0.56 11.53
CA LEU A 188 -3.73 -1.44 12.07
C LEU A 188 -3.41 -2.64 11.16
N THR A 189 -4.20 -2.85 10.13
CA THR A 189 -4.00 -3.96 9.18
C THR A 189 -3.20 -3.50 7.97
N GLY A 190 -2.56 -4.44 7.28
CA GLY A 190 -1.80 -4.16 6.08
C GLY A 190 -2.65 -3.83 4.84
N GLU A 191 -1.99 -3.78 3.69
CA GLU A 191 -2.60 -3.45 2.40
C GLU A 191 -3.54 -4.56 1.91
N PRO A 192 -4.81 -4.24 1.59
CA PRO A 192 -5.78 -5.25 1.12
C PRO A 192 -5.43 -5.91 -0.21
N ARG A 193 -4.65 -5.25 -1.05
CA ARG A 193 -4.19 -5.80 -2.33
C ARG A 193 -2.88 -6.56 -2.23
N GLY A 194 -2.20 -6.44 -1.08
CA GLY A 194 -0.82 -6.82 -0.94
C GLY A 194 0.14 -5.77 -1.49
N MET A 195 1.42 -5.99 -1.32
CA MET A 195 2.47 -5.08 -1.77
C MET A 195 3.67 -5.85 -2.32
N TYR A 196 4.56 -5.13 -2.96
CA TYR A 196 5.81 -5.63 -3.49
C TYR A 196 6.98 -4.92 -2.81
N THR A 197 7.88 -5.68 -2.19
CA THR A 197 9.12 -5.18 -1.59
C THR A 197 10.27 -5.42 -2.57
N PRO A 198 10.73 -4.40 -3.30
CA PRO A 198 11.85 -4.58 -4.24
C PRO A 198 13.10 -5.12 -3.54
N LEU A 199 13.79 -6.06 -4.18
CA LEU A 199 15.10 -6.53 -3.71
C LEU A 199 16.18 -5.46 -3.90
N THR A 200 16.08 -4.71 -5.01
CA THR A 200 16.87 -3.51 -5.22
C THR A 200 16.02 -2.30 -4.80
N PRO A 201 16.40 -1.56 -3.76
CA PRO A 201 15.59 -0.43 -3.30
C PRO A 201 15.36 0.61 -4.38
N PRO A 202 14.20 1.30 -4.39
CA PRO A 202 13.92 2.41 -5.28
C PRO A 202 14.99 3.49 -5.21
N ASN A 203 15.41 3.99 -6.38
CA ASN A 203 16.53 4.94 -6.49
C ASN A 203 16.29 6.07 -7.51
N GLY A 204 15.06 6.18 -8.06
CA GLY A 204 14.72 7.17 -9.07
C GLY A 204 15.21 6.86 -10.49
N VAL A 205 15.80 5.68 -10.70
CA VAL A 205 16.33 5.26 -12.01
C VAL A 205 15.76 3.91 -12.44
N LEU A 206 15.60 2.99 -11.50
CA LEU A 206 15.11 1.65 -11.78
C LEU A 206 13.58 1.65 -11.98
N GLN A 207 13.17 1.07 -13.08
CA GLN A 207 11.77 0.75 -13.34
C GLN A 207 11.44 -0.63 -12.74
N TYR A 208 10.27 -0.75 -12.15
CA TYR A 208 9.77 -1.99 -11.55
C TYR A 208 8.56 -2.49 -12.34
N GLU A 209 8.67 -3.69 -12.88
CA GLU A 209 7.60 -4.33 -13.64
C GLU A 209 7.22 -5.66 -13.01
N LEU A 210 5.94 -5.96 -12.96
CA LEU A 210 5.41 -7.22 -12.46
C LEU A 210 4.55 -7.91 -13.52
N ALA A 211 4.62 -9.22 -13.56
CA ALA A 211 3.65 -10.05 -14.23
C ALA A 211 2.77 -10.73 -13.16
N MET A 212 1.47 -10.48 -13.21
CA MET A 212 0.51 -10.92 -12.20
C MET A 212 -0.72 -11.56 -12.81
N ASN A 213 -1.31 -12.52 -12.07
CA ASN A 213 -2.69 -12.95 -12.26
C ASN A 213 -3.57 -12.26 -11.22
N GLY A 214 -4.71 -11.74 -11.63
CA GLY A 214 -5.72 -11.28 -10.69
C GLY A 214 -6.31 -12.45 -9.89
N ASP A 215 -6.51 -12.24 -8.62
CA ASP A 215 -7.25 -13.16 -7.76
C ASP A 215 -8.63 -12.55 -7.46
N ASN A 216 -9.63 -13.11 -8.10
CA ASN A 216 -11.03 -12.72 -7.95
C ASN A 216 -11.76 -13.58 -6.92
N SER A 217 -11.06 -14.41 -6.17
CA SER A 217 -11.67 -15.26 -5.18
C SER A 217 -12.40 -14.43 -4.12
N VAL A 218 -13.65 -14.76 -3.89
CA VAL A 218 -14.50 -14.21 -2.84
C VAL A 218 -14.82 -15.35 -1.89
N ASN A 219 -14.64 -15.12 -0.61
CA ASN A 219 -15.03 -16.08 0.41
C ASN A 219 -15.93 -15.42 1.47
N ALA A 220 -16.41 -16.21 2.41
CA ALA A 220 -17.30 -15.73 3.46
C ALA A 220 -16.64 -14.66 4.37
N SER A 221 -15.32 -14.63 4.40
CA SER A 221 -14.53 -13.71 5.25
C SER A 221 -14.14 -12.42 4.55
N ASN A 222 -14.15 -12.41 3.19
CA ASN A 222 -13.83 -11.20 2.45
C ASN A 222 -14.58 -11.17 1.11
N ASN A 223 -15.07 -10.00 0.79
CA ASN A 223 -15.72 -9.70 -0.50
C ASN A 223 -14.81 -8.86 -1.40
N GLY A 224 -13.51 -8.85 -1.12
CA GLY A 224 -12.56 -7.97 -1.76
C GLY A 224 -12.39 -8.19 -3.25
N GLY A 225 -12.72 -9.39 -3.74
CA GLY A 225 -12.54 -9.70 -5.14
C GLY A 225 -11.12 -9.44 -5.62
N MET A 226 -10.95 -9.14 -6.90
CA MET A 226 -9.65 -8.90 -7.51
C MET A 226 -8.95 -7.64 -6.92
N TYR A 227 -9.69 -6.60 -6.58
CA TYR A 227 -9.13 -5.36 -6.05
C TYR A 227 -8.80 -5.42 -4.55
N GLY A 228 -9.10 -6.51 -3.91
CA GLY A 228 -8.85 -6.70 -2.49
C GLY A 228 -10.00 -6.20 -1.63
N ILE A 229 -9.74 -6.11 -0.34
CA ILE A 229 -10.70 -5.71 0.67
C ILE A 229 -10.77 -4.18 0.70
N ARG A 230 -11.94 -3.64 1.01
CA ARG A 230 -12.12 -2.20 1.18
C ARG A 230 -11.36 -1.70 2.40
N HIS A 231 -10.89 -0.46 2.34
CA HIS A 231 -10.36 0.22 3.51
C HIS A 231 -11.48 0.65 4.46
N ALA A 232 -11.16 0.72 5.75
CA ALA A 232 -12.06 1.37 6.68
C ALA A 232 -12.11 2.88 6.40
N THR A 233 -13.28 3.46 6.52
CA THR A 233 -13.45 4.92 6.47
C THR A 233 -12.92 5.56 7.77
N PHE A 234 -12.45 6.77 7.70
CA PHE A 234 -11.96 7.58 8.81
C PHE A 234 -12.97 8.66 9.25
#